data_6023597f623cc18cb539d5e77ad8822a
#
_entry.id   6023597f623cc18cb539d5e77ad8822a
#
_cell.length_a   1.000
_cell.length_b   1.000
_cell.length_c   1.000
_cell.angle_alpha   90.00
_cell.angle_beta   90.00
_cell.angle_gamma   90.00
#
_symmetry.space_group_name_H-M   'P 1'
#
loop_
_entity.id
_entity.type
_entity.pdbx_description
1 polymer ?
#
loop_
_entity_poly.entity_id
_entity_poly.type
_entity_poly.pdbx_seq_one_letter_code
_entity_poly.pdbx_strand_id
1 'polypeptide(L)'
;MFPLINKRETGVNLRRIMDMRGITPKDVQEYLGLGCAQSVYRWIDGVNMPTIDNLYALSELLQVPIDAIVRGNRAPIARDINIKQPGSQGRRLCAYYEKLNEMRAA
;
A
#
# COMPACT_ATOMS: atom_id res chain seq x y z
N MET A 1 7.77 23.51 0.27
CA MET A 1 7.99 22.67 -0.89
C MET A 1 6.72 21.92 -1.24
N PHE A 2 6.41 21.82 -2.51
CA PHE A 2 5.22 21.14 -2.97
C PHE A 2 5.36 19.62 -2.80
N PRO A 3 4.37 18.91 -2.22
CA PRO A 3 4.46 17.45 -2.09
C PRO A 3 4.38 16.79 -3.45
N LEU A 4 5.32 15.90 -3.73
CA LEU A 4 5.40 15.17 -4.98
C LEU A 4 5.58 13.68 -4.70
N ILE A 5 4.89 12.86 -5.46
CA ILE A 5 5.03 11.41 -5.39
C ILE A 5 6.26 10.99 -6.18
N ASN A 6 7.03 10.07 -5.62
CA ASN A 6 8.16 9.46 -6.30
C ASN A 6 7.74 8.08 -6.79
N LYS A 7 7.55 7.95 -8.09
CA LYS A 7 7.07 6.70 -8.68
C LYS A 7 8.03 5.55 -8.46
N ARG A 8 9.31 5.83 -8.54
CA ARG A 8 10.33 4.80 -8.40
C ARG A 8 10.39 4.25 -7.00
N GLU A 9 10.40 5.14 -6.00
CA GLU A 9 10.41 4.72 -4.62
C GLU A 9 9.11 4.02 -4.24
N THR A 10 8.01 4.48 -4.77
CA THR A 10 6.71 3.83 -4.57
C THR A 10 6.74 2.40 -5.11
N GLY A 11 7.31 2.22 -6.30
CA GLY A 11 7.42 0.89 -6.89
C GLY A 11 8.29 -0.05 -6.06
N VAL A 12 9.42 0.43 -5.60
CA VAL A 12 10.31 -0.36 -4.73
C VAL A 12 9.58 -0.75 -3.44
N ASN A 13 8.88 0.21 -2.85
CA ASN A 13 8.15 -0.03 -1.63
C ASN A 13 7.00 -1.01 -1.84
N LEU A 14 6.29 -0.89 -2.96
CA LEU A 14 5.21 -1.81 -3.31
C LEU A 14 5.75 -3.24 -3.42
N ARG A 15 6.87 -3.42 -4.10
CA ARG A 15 7.48 -4.73 -4.23
C ARG A 15 7.87 -5.30 -2.87
N ARG A 16 8.44 -4.46 -2.02
CA ARG A 16 8.82 -4.88 -0.68
C ARG A 16 7.63 -5.37 0.12
N ILE A 17 6.53 -4.63 0.06
CA ILE A 17 5.31 -5.03 0.78
C ILE A 17 4.76 -6.32 0.21
N MET A 18 4.72 -6.46 -1.11
CA MET A 18 4.26 -7.67 -1.76
C MET A 18 5.08 -8.88 -1.32
N ASP A 19 6.40 -8.72 -1.29
CA ASP A 19 7.29 -9.80 -0.86
C ASP A 19 7.04 -10.18 0.60
N MET A 20 6.83 -9.18 1.44
CA MET A 20 6.54 -9.42 2.85
C MET A 20 5.23 -10.17 3.05
N ARG A 21 4.25 -9.94 2.19
CA ARG A 21 2.94 -10.59 2.27
C ARG A 21 2.87 -11.87 1.46
N GLY A 22 3.92 -12.22 0.73
CA GLY A 22 3.92 -13.41 -0.10
C GLY A 22 3.00 -13.30 -1.31
N ILE A 23 2.81 -12.09 -1.82
CA ILE A 23 1.90 -11.83 -2.93
C ILE A 23 2.73 -11.54 -4.17
N THR A 24 2.42 -12.24 -5.26
CA THR A 24 3.14 -12.10 -6.53
C THR A 24 2.43 -11.11 -7.45
N PRO A 25 3.13 -10.59 -8.48
CA PRO A 25 2.45 -9.75 -9.47
C PRO A 25 1.27 -10.44 -10.15
N LYS A 26 1.34 -11.74 -10.32
CA LYS A 26 0.23 -12.50 -10.89
C LYS A 26 -0.98 -12.49 -9.96
N ASP A 27 -0.74 -12.61 -8.65
CA ASP A 27 -1.81 -12.53 -7.68
C ASP A 27 -2.50 -11.16 -7.74
N VAL A 28 -1.71 -10.09 -7.88
CA VAL A 28 -2.26 -8.74 -8.01
C VAL A 28 -3.09 -8.63 -9.29
N GLN A 29 -2.56 -9.16 -10.39
CA GLN A 29 -3.27 -9.15 -11.66
C GLN A 29 -4.65 -9.79 -11.52
N GLU A 30 -4.70 -10.96 -10.92
CA GLU A 30 -5.95 -11.69 -10.76
C GLU A 30 -6.91 -10.97 -9.83
N TYR A 31 -6.39 -10.44 -8.73
CA TYR A 31 -7.23 -9.74 -7.76
C TYR A 31 -7.87 -8.49 -8.36
N LEU A 32 -7.08 -7.72 -9.12
CA LEU A 32 -7.56 -6.49 -9.72
C LEU A 32 -8.31 -6.69 -11.02
N GLY A 33 -8.31 -7.90 -11.56
CA GLY A 33 -8.99 -8.17 -12.83
C GLY A 33 -8.29 -7.54 -14.02
N LEU A 34 -6.97 -7.40 -13.95
CA LEU A 34 -6.19 -6.81 -15.05
C LEU A 34 -6.01 -7.82 -16.19
N GLY A 35 -5.93 -7.30 -17.42
CA GLY A 35 -5.74 -8.13 -18.57
C GLY A 35 -4.40 -8.83 -18.64
N CYS A 36 -3.36 -8.25 -18.04
CA CYS A 36 -2.03 -8.84 -17.99
C CYS A 36 -1.28 -8.32 -16.79
N ALA A 37 -0.20 -9.04 -16.41
CA ALA A 37 0.62 -8.66 -15.28
C ALA A 37 1.55 -7.50 -15.58
N GLN A 38 1.65 -7.07 -16.83
CA GLN A 38 2.60 -6.05 -17.22
C GLN A 38 2.34 -4.72 -16.53
N SER A 39 1.09 -4.40 -16.28
CA SER A 39 0.76 -3.18 -15.54
C SER A 39 1.38 -3.19 -14.15
N VAL A 40 1.32 -4.33 -13.46
CA VAL A 40 1.90 -4.47 -12.14
C VAL A 40 3.41 -4.29 -12.18
N TYR A 41 4.06 -4.87 -13.17
CA TYR A 41 5.50 -4.71 -13.33
C TYR A 41 5.90 -3.27 -13.60
N ARG A 42 5.09 -2.53 -14.35
CA ARG A 42 5.35 -1.12 -14.60
C ARG A 42 5.26 -0.30 -13.32
N TRP A 43 4.33 -0.65 -12.44
CA TRP A 43 4.24 0.03 -11.14
C TRP A 43 5.49 -0.27 -10.30
N ILE A 44 5.91 -1.51 -10.27
CA ILE A 44 7.09 -1.93 -9.50
C ILE A 44 8.36 -1.26 -10.04
N ASP A 45 8.46 -1.15 -11.36
CA ASP A 45 9.63 -0.56 -12.00
C ASP A 45 9.63 0.97 -11.96
N GLY A 46 8.53 1.57 -11.49
CA GLY A 46 8.45 3.02 -11.39
C GLY A 46 8.17 3.72 -12.72
N VAL A 47 7.68 2.99 -13.72
CA VAL A 47 7.35 3.58 -15.01
C VAL A 47 6.10 4.46 -14.88
N ASN A 48 5.09 3.95 -14.17
CA ASN A 48 3.90 4.74 -13.89
C ASN A 48 3.31 4.32 -12.54
N MET A 49 2.27 5.03 -12.13
CA MET A 49 1.59 4.78 -10.87
C MET A 49 0.28 4.03 -11.12
N PRO A 50 -0.14 3.19 -10.18
CA PRO A 50 -1.50 2.65 -10.24
C PRO A 50 -2.52 3.79 -10.09
N THR A 51 -3.70 3.58 -10.66
CA THR A 51 -4.79 4.54 -10.46
C THR A 51 -5.23 4.51 -9.00
N ILE A 52 -6.00 5.52 -8.61
CA ILE A 52 -6.56 5.59 -7.27
C ILE A 52 -7.37 4.33 -6.95
N ASP A 53 -8.17 3.87 -7.90
CA ASP A 53 -8.98 2.67 -7.71
C ASP A 53 -8.11 1.46 -7.45
N ASN A 54 -7.04 1.32 -8.21
CA ASN A 54 -6.11 0.21 -8.03
C ASN A 54 -5.34 0.32 -6.72
N LEU A 55 -4.96 1.53 -6.33
CA LEU A 55 -4.30 1.74 -5.04
C LEU A 55 -5.20 1.35 -3.88
N TYR A 56 -6.47 1.71 -3.97
CA TYR A 56 -7.43 1.37 -2.94
C TYR A 56 -7.56 -0.15 -2.79
N ALA A 57 -7.68 -0.84 -3.92
CA ALA A 57 -7.76 -2.30 -3.91
C ALA A 57 -6.46 -2.95 -3.43
N LEU A 58 -5.31 -2.38 -3.80
CA LEU A 58 -4.03 -2.88 -3.33
C LEU A 58 -3.89 -2.73 -1.81
N SER A 59 -4.37 -1.63 -1.26
CA SER A 59 -4.29 -1.43 0.19
C SER A 59 -5.07 -2.52 0.93
N GLU A 60 -6.19 -2.94 0.37
CA GLU A 60 -6.97 -4.01 0.96
C GLU A 60 -6.28 -5.37 0.78
N LEU A 61 -5.78 -5.65 -0.41
CA LEU A 61 -5.10 -6.91 -0.69
C LEU A 61 -3.86 -7.08 0.18
N LEU A 62 -3.07 -6.02 0.30
CA LEU A 62 -1.82 -6.05 1.06
C LEU A 62 -2.03 -5.77 2.55
N GLN A 63 -3.21 -5.31 2.92
CA GLN A 63 -3.56 -5.00 4.31
C GLN A 63 -2.69 -3.90 4.91
N VAL A 64 -2.49 -2.84 4.13
CA VAL A 64 -1.76 -1.65 4.57
C VAL A 64 -2.51 -0.43 4.09
N PRO A 65 -2.37 0.72 4.77
CA PRO A 65 -2.95 1.97 4.27
C PRO A 65 -2.29 2.39 2.96
N ILE A 66 -3.02 3.16 2.16
CA ILE A 66 -2.46 3.69 0.91
C ILE A 66 -1.18 4.48 1.18
N ASP A 67 -1.16 5.27 2.27
CA ASP A 67 0.02 6.05 2.64
C ASP A 67 1.25 5.19 2.92
N ALA A 68 1.07 3.93 3.27
CA ALA A 68 2.19 3.02 3.47
C ALA A 68 2.78 2.55 2.14
N ILE A 69 2.00 2.61 1.06
CA ILE A 69 2.45 2.19 -0.27
C ILE A 69 3.13 3.34 -1.00
N VAL A 70 2.49 4.51 -1.01
CA VAL A 70 2.95 5.65 -1.79
C VAL A 70 4.11 6.34 -1.07
N ARG A 71 5.16 6.63 -1.83
CA ARG A 71 6.33 7.35 -1.33
C ARG A 71 6.54 8.64 -2.12
N GLY A 72 7.08 9.63 -1.45
CA GLY A 72 7.35 10.91 -2.07
C GLY A 72 8.29 11.73 -1.21
N ASN A 73 8.32 13.04 -1.47
CA ASN A 73 9.20 13.96 -0.74
C ASN A 73 8.61 14.43 0.58
N ARG A 74 7.40 13.96 0.93
CA ARG A 74 6.75 14.35 2.16
C ARG A 74 7.32 13.59 3.35
N ALA A 75 7.46 14.27 4.48
CA ALA A 75 7.92 13.60 5.70
C ALA A 75 6.90 12.56 6.16
N PRO A 76 7.37 11.43 6.73
CA PRO A 76 6.46 10.35 7.16
C PRO A 76 5.78 10.69 8.49
N ILE A 77 4.84 11.59 8.46
CA ILE A 77 4.18 12.10 9.66
C ILE A 77 3.47 11.00 10.43
N ALA A 78 2.84 10.09 9.73
CA ALA A 78 2.08 9.01 10.38
C ALA A 78 2.97 8.12 11.26
N ARG A 79 4.20 7.87 10.81
CA ARG A 79 5.13 7.07 11.60
C ARG A 79 5.54 7.78 12.88
N ASP A 80 5.79 9.07 12.79
CA ASP A 80 6.18 9.85 13.96
C ASP A 80 5.08 9.85 15.01
N ILE A 81 3.85 10.01 14.56
CA ILE A 81 2.70 10.01 15.46
C ILE A 81 2.55 8.64 16.15
N ASN A 82 2.69 7.57 15.40
CA ASN A 82 2.56 6.23 15.95
C ASN A 82 3.62 5.93 16.99
N ILE A 83 4.84 6.38 16.74
CA ILE A 83 5.95 6.18 17.67
C ILE A 83 5.73 6.96 18.96
N LYS A 84 5.24 8.18 18.85
CA LYS A 84 5.09 9.07 20.01
C LYS A 84 3.94 8.68 20.91
N GLN A 85 2.95 7.99 20.40
CA GLN A 85 1.76 7.63 21.19
C GLN A 85 1.42 6.16 21.00
N PRO A 86 2.26 5.29 21.50
CA PRO A 86 2.09 3.86 21.26
C PRO A 86 0.83 3.28 21.90
N GLY A 87 0.35 3.87 22.97
CA GLY A 87 -0.82 3.33 23.65
C GLY A 87 -2.12 3.50 22.89
N SER A 88 -2.50 4.74 22.63
CA SER A 88 -3.81 5.03 22.05
C SER A 88 -3.82 4.84 20.52
N GLN A 89 -2.81 5.34 19.85
CA GLN A 89 -2.81 5.27 18.38
C GLN A 89 -2.50 3.89 17.87
N GLY A 90 -1.67 3.15 18.57
CA GLY A 90 -1.43 1.76 18.22
C GLY A 90 -2.72 0.95 18.31
N ARG A 91 -3.51 1.21 19.33
CA ARG A 91 -4.80 0.52 19.48
C ARG A 91 -5.77 0.86 18.35
N ARG A 92 -5.81 2.12 17.93
CA ARG A 92 -6.68 2.53 16.84
C ARG A 92 -6.30 1.82 15.55
N LEU A 93 -5.01 1.73 15.30
CA LEU A 93 -4.52 1.07 14.10
C LEU A 93 -4.87 -0.41 14.12
N CYS A 94 -4.67 -1.08 15.24
CA CYS A 94 -5.03 -2.48 15.38
C CYS A 94 -6.53 -2.69 15.19
N ALA A 95 -7.34 -1.83 15.79
CA ALA A 95 -8.78 -1.92 15.64
C ALA A 95 -9.21 -1.74 14.18
N TYR A 96 -8.57 -0.83 13.49
CA TYR A 96 -8.85 -0.60 12.08
C TYR A 96 -8.56 -1.85 11.24
N TYR A 97 -7.42 -2.48 11.46
CA TYR A 97 -7.07 -3.68 10.72
C TYR A 97 -7.95 -4.86 11.08
N GLU A 98 -8.31 -5.00 12.34
CA GLU A 98 -9.23 -6.04 12.77
C GLU A 98 -10.59 -5.87 12.11
N LYS A 99 -11.08 -4.64 12.05
CA LYS A 99 -12.35 -4.36 11.43
C LYS A 99 -12.34 -4.67 9.93
N LEU A 100 -11.23 -4.34 9.26
CA LEU A 100 -11.07 -4.69 7.85
C LEU A 100 -11.11 -6.19 7.64
N ASN A 101 -10.44 -6.94 8.50
CA ASN A 101 -10.42 -8.38 8.41
C ASN A 101 -11.81 -8.98 8.61
N GLU A 102 -12.57 -8.45 9.56
CA GLU A 102 -13.94 -8.90 9.79
C GLU A 102 -14.81 -8.64 8.56
N MET A 103 -14.67 -7.46 7.96
CA MET A 103 -15.44 -7.12 6.78
C MET A 103 -15.11 -8.03 5.60
N ARG A 104 -13.86 -8.46 5.50
CA ARG A 104 -13.43 -9.37 4.43
C ARG A 104 -13.91 -10.78 4.67
N ALA A 105 -13.99 -11.18 5.92
CA ALA A 105 -14.46 -12.53 6.27
C ALA A 105 -15.97 -12.67 6.07
N ALA A 106 -16.67 -11.57 6.17
CA ALA A 106 -18.11 -11.59 5.97
C ALA A 106 -18.47 -11.63 4.50
#